data_4199455d97425592d4acc663847f2d96
#
_entry.id   4199455d97425592d4acc663847f2d96
#
_cell.length_a   1.000
_cell.length_b   1.000
_cell.length_c   1.000
_cell.angle_alpha   90.00
_cell.angle_beta   90.00
_cell.angle_gamma   90.00
#
_symmetry.space_group_name_H-M   'P 1'
#
loop_
_entity.id
_entity.type
_entity.pdbx_description
1 polymer ?
#
loop_
_entity_poly.entity_id
_entity_poly.type
_entity_poly.pdbx_seq_one_letter_code
_entity_poly.pdbx_strand_id
1 'polypeptide(L)'
;MCLKYLIIHSTYTKEGSDFDDSVNINHSYSDIIDIDGNINSLFNNKNKNRTDSWDLKYKNKDINSVSRHIAYIGGLNKNNTNAKDTRTYKQKETLEIYIKYMIKRHPDIKIAGYNKFKDKSSPGFQVDKWLQELNIREKNIL
;
A
#
# COMPACT_ATOMS: atom_id res chain seq x y z
N MET A 1 10.94 4.29 16.73
CA MET A 1 11.42 3.61 15.51
C MET A 1 11.16 4.52 14.31
N CYS A 2 12.16 4.69 13.46
CA CYS A 2 12.04 5.52 12.27
C CYS A 2 11.64 4.65 11.08
N LEU A 3 10.49 4.94 10.47
CA LEU A 3 10.07 4.26 9.25
C LEU A 3 10.87 4.81 8.07
N LYS A 4 11.35 3.92 7.23
CA LYS A 4 12.12 4.29 6.04
C LYS A 4 11.36 4.05 4.74
N TYR A 5 10.38 3.17 4.75
CA TYR A 5 9.64 2.80 3.54
C TYR A 5 8.15 2.73 3.80
N LEU A 6 7.38 3.21 2.84
CA LEU A 6 5.94 2.99 2.77
C LEU A 6 5.66 2.22 1.48
N ILE A 7 5.10 1.03 1.61
CA ILE A 7 4.84 0.16 0.48
C ILE A 7 3.34 0.12 0.23
N ILE A 8 2.96 0.43 -1.00
CA ILE A 8 1.56 0.53 -1.40
C ILE A 8 1.15 -0.76 -2.13
N HIS A 9 0.06 -1.35 -1.68
CA HIS A 9 -0.52 -2.58 -2.21
C HIS A 9 -1.97 -2.38 -2.61
N SER A 10 -2.49 -3.31 -3.39
CA SER A 10 -3.92 -3.60 -3.44
C SER A 10 -4.16 -4.87 -2.63
N THR A 11 -5.38 -5.11 -2.20
CA THR A 11 -5.73 -6.38 -1.56
C THR A 11 -5.84 -7.51 -2.57
N TYR A 12 -5.72 -7.18 -3.85
CA TYR A 12 -5.81 -8.12 -4.96
C TYR A 12 -7.16 -8.84 -4.98
N THR A 13 -8.21 -8.05 -4.82
CA THR A 13 -9.58 -8.50 -4.80
C THR A 13 -10.38 -7.86 -5.93
N LYS A 14 -11.52 -8.45 -6.23
CA LYS A 14 -12.39 -8.00 -7.32
C LYS A 14 -12.86 -6.56 -7.09
N GLU A 15 -12.94 -5.79 -8.17
CA GLU A 15 -13.45 -4.41 -8.14
C GLU A 15 -14.82 -4.36 -7.45
N GLY A 16 -14.97 -3.43 -6.51
CA GLY A 16 -16.20 -3.29 -5.75
C GLY A 16 -16.30 -4.15 -4.50
N SER A 17 -15.28 -4.96 -4.20
CA SER A 17 -15.25 -5.74 -2.96
C SER A 17 -15.26 -4.82 -1.75
N ASP A 18 -15.90 -5.28 -0.67
CA ASP A 18 -15.92 -4.52 0.57
C ASP A 18 -14.85 -5.07 1.55
N PHE A 19 -14.79 -4.46 2.73
CA PHE A 19 -13.82 -4.84 3.74
C PHE A 19 -13.97 -6.30 4.17
N ASP A 20 -15.21 -6.78 4.32
CA ASP A 20 -15.45 -8.14 4.78
C ASP A 20 -14.96 -9.17 3.78
N ASP A 21 -15.07 -8.88 2.49
CA ASP A 21 -14.57 -9.77 1.43
C ASP A 21 -13.06 -9.87 1.43
N SER A 22 -12.36 -8.82 1.88
CA SER A 22 -10.92 -8.71 1.79
C SER A 22 -10.17 -9.17 3.05
N VAL A 23 -10.85 -9.20 4.19
CA VAL A 23 -10.19 -9.39 5.49
C VAL A 23 -9.53 -10.76 5.63
N ASN A 24 -10.01 -11.76 4.93
CA ASN A 24 -9.49 -13.13 5.01
C ASN A 24 -8.31 -13.41 4.06
N ILE A 25 -7.94 -12.46 3.23
CA ILE A 25 -6.99 -12.72 2.15
C ILE A 25 -5.55 -12.55 2.62
N ASN A 26 -5.24 -11.45 3.29
CA ASN A 26 -3.90 -11.21 3.78
C ASN A 26 -3.95 -10.23 4.94
N HIS A 27 -3.28 -10.58 6.02
CA HIS A 27 -3.30 -9.81 7.25
C HIS A 27 -2.00 -9.08 7.52
N SER A 28 -1.13 -8.99 6.52
CA SER A 28 0.18 -8.37 6.68
C SER A 28 0.18 -6.87 6.41
N TYR A 29 -0.95 -6.30 6.01
CA TYR A 29 -1.07 -4.86 5.83
C TYR A 29 -1.21 -4.18 7.19
N SER A 30 -0.58 -3.00 7.31
CA SER A 30 -0.77 -2.17 8.50
C SER A 30 -2.16 -1.52 8.49
N ASP A 31 -2.55 -1.01 7.34
CA ASP A 31 -3.84 -0.33 7.14
C ASP A 31 -4.46 -0.75 5.82
N ILE A 32 -5.78 -0.75 5.78
CA ILE A 32 -6.55 -1.03 4.56
C ILE A 32 -7.52 0.13 4.32
N ILE A 33 -7.61 0.59 3.07
CA ILE A 33 -8.55 1.64 2.66
C ILE A 33 -9.70 0.98 1.92
N ASP A 34 -10.93 1.12 2.45
CA ASP A 34 -12.11 0.55 1.79
C ASP A 34 -12.58 1.44 0.62
N ILE A 35 -13.59 0.96 -0.10
CA ILE A 35 -14.07 1.66 -1.31
C ILE A 35 -14.65 3.04 -1.02
N ASP A 36 -15.06 3.30 0.21
CA ASP A 36 -15.58 4.59 0.65
C ASP A 36 -14.48 5.52 1.16
N GLY A 37 -13.24 5.07 1.14
CA GLY A 37 -12.10 5.87 1.59
C GLY A 37 -11.83 5.80 3.08
N ASN A 38 -12.46 4.89 3.79
CA ASN A 38 -12.23 4.73 5.22
C ASN A 38 -10.97 3.87 5.46
N ILE A 39 -10.19 4.24 6.46
CA ILE A 39 -8.99 3.50 6.84
C ILE A 39 -9.33 2.55 7.99
N ASN A 40 -8.99 1.28 7.79
CA ASN A 40 -9.14 0.24 8.81
C ASN A 40 -7.75 -0.24 9.18
N SER A 41 -7.34 0.03 10.42
CA SER A 41 -6.02 -0.39 10.88
C SER A 41 -6.06 -1.85 11.32
N LEU A 42 -5.15 -2.64 10.76
CA LEU A 42 -4.97 -4.04 11.13
C LEU A 42 -3.79 -4.22 12.07
N PHE A 43 -2.96 -3.18 12.20
CA PHE A 43 -1.75 -3.24 13.00
C PHE A 43 -2.10 -2.96 14.45
N ASN A 44 -1.83 -3.94 15.32
CA ASN A 44 -1.98 -3.78 16.76
C ASN A 44 -0.84 -4.52 17.47
N ASN A 45 -0.81 -4.42 18.80
CA ASN A 45 0.27 -5.02 19.59
C ASN A 45 0.39 -6.53 19.41
N LYS A 46 -0.69 -7.21 19.06
CA LYS A 46 -0.68 -8.66 18.83
C LYS A 46 -0.17 -9.03 17.45
N ASN A 47 -0.24 -8.10 16.49
CA ASN A 47 0.01 -8.37 15.08
C ASN A 47 1.22 -7.61 14.53
N LYS A 48 2.03 -7.00 15.38
CA LYS A 48 3.09 -6.10 14.93
C LYS A 48 4.19 -6.77 14.10
N ASN A 49 4.27 -8.09 14.11
CA ASN A 49 5.28 -8.81 13.32
C ASN A 49 4.76 -9.34 12.00
N ARG A 50 3.51 -9.04 11.63
CA ARG A 50 2.92 -9.55 10.38
C ARG A 50 3.57 -8.99 9.14
N THR A 51 4.14 -7.79 9.21
CA THR A 51 4.82 -7.18 8.08
C THR A 51 6.05 -7.97 7.64
N ASP A 52 6.61 -8.79 8.51
CA ASP A 52 7.77 -9.62 8.18
C ASP A 52 7.45 -10.66 7.11
N SER A 53 6.17 -11.00 6.92
CA SER A 53 5.76 -11.98 5.92
C SER A 53 5.98 -11.51 4.48
N TRP A 54 6.21 -10.22 4.24
CA TRP A 54 6.44 -9.69 2.90
C TRP A 54 7.82 -10.01 2.36
N ASP A 55 8.80 -10.24 3.23
CA ASP A 55 10.17 -10.61 2.86
C ASP A 55 10.75 -9.69 1.78
N LEU A 56 10.70 -8.39 2.04
CA LEU A 56 11.18 -7.39 1.08
C LEU A 56 12.62 -7.07 1.30
N LYS A 57 13.37 -6.92 0.20
CA LYS A 57 14.76 -6.50 0.21
C LYS A 57 14.96 -5.36 -0.77
N TYR A 58 15.78 -4.41 -0.38
CA TYR A 58 16.20 -3.32 -1.26
C TYR A 58 17.72 -3.20 -1.17
N LYS A 59 18.40 -3.29 -2.31
CA LYS A 59 19.88 -3.27 -2.39
C LYS A 59 20.49 -4.33 -1.46
N ASN A 60 19.89 -5.53 -1.47
CA ASN A 60 20.31 -6.70 -0.68
C ASN A 60 20.12 -6.55 0.83
N LYS A 61 19.39 -5.53 1.29
CA LYS A 61 19.09 -5.34 2.70
C LYS A 61 17.62 -5.64 2.98
N ASP A 62 17.36 -6.38 4.06
CA ASP A 62 16.01 -6.61 4.54
C ASP A 62 15.44 -5.28 5.04
N ILE A 63 14.28 -4.90 4.49
CA ILE A 63 13.64 -3.64 4.85
C ILE A 63 12.34 -3.82 5.62
N ASN A 64 11.97 -5.06 5.96
CA ASN A 64 10.66 -5.33 6.58
C ASN A 64 10.47 -4.59 7.90
N SER A 65 11.47 -4.56 8.76
CA SER A 65 11.36 -3.94 10.08
C SER A 65 11.23 -2.41 10.04
N VAL A 66 11.58 -1.79 8.92
CA VAL A 66 11.52 -0.34 8.75
C VAL A 66 10.49 0.09 7.71
N SER A 67 9.59 -0.81 7.35
CA SER A 67 8.56 -0.60 6.33
C SER A 67 7.17 -0.63 6.94
N ARG A 68 6.29 0.17 6.35
CA ARG A 68 4.86 0.13 6.64
C ARG A 68 4.12 -0.20 5.37
N HIS A 69 3.07 -0.98 5.48
CA HIS A 69 2.32 -1.48 4.33
C HIS A 69 0.88 -0.99 4.38
N ILE A 70 0.44 -0.34 3.31
CA ILE A 70 -0.95 0.10 3.17
C ILE A 70 -1.53 -0.50 1.90
N ALA A 71 -2.76 -0.96 1.97
CA ALA A 71 -3.46 -1.53 0.82
C ALA A 71 -4.81 -0.84 0.62
N TYR A 72 -5.21 -0.69 -0.64
CA TYR A 72 -6.60 -0.36 -0.94
C TYR A 72 -7.34 -1.62 -1.35
N ILE A 73 -8.63 -1.69 -1.01
CA ILE A 73 -9.46 -2.84 -1.37
C ILE A 73 -9.75 -2.79 -2.87
N GLY A 74 -9.34 -3.83 -3.57
CA GLY A 74 -9.49 -3.94 -5.01
C GLY A 74 -8.24 -4.48 -5.68
N GLY A 75 -7.98 -4.03 -6.90
CA GLY A 75 -6.81 -4.39 -7.66
C GLY A 75 -7.04 -5.39 -8.77
N LEU A 76 -8.24 -6.00 -8.83
CA LEU A 76 -8.63 -6.90 -9.91
C LEU A 76 -9.89 -6.38 -10.59
N ASN A 77 -10.03 -6.69 -11.88
CA ASN A 77 -11.24 -6.32 -12.61
C ASN A 77 -12.47 -7.08 -12.09
N LYS A 78 -13.65 -6.72 -12.60
CA LYS A 78 -14.93 -7.29 -12.13
C LYS A 78 -15.02 -8.80 -12.37
N ASN A 79 -14.28 -9.31 -13.35
CA ASN A 79 -14.29 -10.74 -13.69
C ASN A 79 -13.20 -11.51 -12.92
N ASN A 80 -12.43 -10.82 -12.09
CA ASN A 80 -11.36 -11.42 -11.30
C ASN A 80 -10.28 -12.10 -12.16
N THR A 81 -10.05 -11.58 -13.37
CA THR A 81 -9.12 -12.19 -14.33
C THR A 81 -7.82 -11.41 -14.50
N ASN A 82 -7.86 -10.09 -14.37
CA ASN A 82 -6.68 -9.25 -14.61
C ASN A 82 -6.52 -8.18 -13.55
N ALA A 83 -5.27 -7.87 -13.25
CA ALA A 83 -4.95 -6.74 -12.39
C ALA A 83 -5.41 -5.43 -13.05
N LYS A 84 -5.90 -4.52 -12.23
CA LYS A 84 -6.43 -3.25 -12.67
C LYS A 84 -6.33 -2.24 -11.54
N ASP A 85 -6.13 -0.97 -11.89
CA ASP A 85 -6.25 0.11 -10.92
C ASP A 85 -7.73 0.37 -10.67
N THR A 86 -8.25 -0.20 -9.60
CA THR A 86 -9.68 -0.10 -9.25
C THR A 86 -9.93 0.93 -8.16
N ARG A 87 -8.94 1.78 -7.86
CA ARG A 87 -9.11 2.79 -6.80
C ARG A 87 -10.30 3.70 -7.12
N THR A 88 -11.21 3.83 -6.16
CA THR A 88 -12.28 4.83 -6.25
C THR A 88 -11.70 6.22 -6.02
N TYR A 89 -12.46 7.25 -6.35
CA TYR A 89 -12.04 8.62 -6.09
C TYR A 89 -11.72 8.81 -4.60
N LYS A 90 -12.56 8.27 -3.73
CA LYS A 90 -12.36 8.37 -2.29
C LYS A 90 -11.13 7.63 -1.81
N GLN A 91 -10.84 6.48 -2.41
CA GLN A 91 -9.60 5.75 -2.10
C GLN A 91 -8.37 6.53 -2.50
N LYS A 92 -8.40 7.16 -3.68
CA LYS A 92 -7.28 7.99 -4.14
C LYS A 92 -7.05 9.17 -3.21
N GLU A 93 -8.13 9.84 -2.81
CA GLU A 93 -8.06 10.98 -1.90
C GLU A 93 -7.48 10.57 -0.55
N THR A 94 -7.98 9.49 0.03
CA THR A 94 -7.49 8.99 1.31
C THR A 94 -6.03 8.57 1.23
N LEU A 95 -5.65 7.88 0.16
CA LEU A 95 -4.27 7.44 -0.02
C LEU A 95 -3.32 8.64 -0.15
N GLU A 96 -3.74 9.67 -0.87
CA GLU A 96 -2.94 10.90 -0.98
C GLU A 96 -2.73 11.56 0.37
N ILE A 97 -3.80 11.69 1.16
CA ILE A 97 -3.72 12.27 2.50
C ILE A 97 -2.79 11.42 3.39
N TYR A 98 -2.94 10.11 3.32
CA TYR A 98 -2.12 9.18 4.09
C TYR A 98 -0.62 9.34 3.75
N ILE A 99 -0.31 9.40 2.47
CA ILE A 99 1.07 9.57 2.00
C ILE A 99 1.66 10.89 2.51
N LYS A 100 0.91 11.98 2.39
CA LYS A 100 1.38 13.30 2.83
C LYS A 100 1.58 13.34 4.34
N TYR A 101 0.70 12.68 5.09
CA TYR A 101 0.85 12.54 6.53
C TYR A 101 2.12 11.76 6.88
N MET A 102 2.37 10.67 6.18
CA MET A 102 3.56 9.84 6.44
C MET A 102 4.85 10.60 6.13
N ILE A 103 4.86 11.40 5.07
CA ILE A 103 6.02 12.24 4.76
C ILE A 103 6.24 13.29 5.84
N LYS A 104 5.16 13.86 6.36
CA LYS A 104 5.27 14.85 7.44
C LYS A 104 5.86 14.23 8.70
N ARG A 105 5.47 13.00 9.03
CA ARG A 105 5.97 12.29 10.20
C ARG A 105 7.37 11.72 10.00
N HIS A 106 7.70 11.35 8.77
CA HIS A 106 8.97 10.71 8.42
C HIS A 106 9.49 11.37 7.14
N PRO A 107 10.15 12.54 7.23
CA PRO A 107 10.47 13.35 6.05
C PRO A 107 11.35 12.65 5.01
N ASP A 108 12.12 11.65 5.40
CA ASP A 108 12.99 10.92 4.49
C ASP A 108 12.42 9.58 4.03
N ILE A 109 11.13 9.32 4.32
CA ILE A 109 10.49 8.08 3.92
C ILE A 109 10.51 7.93 2.39
N LYS A 110 10.73 6.69 1.92
CA LYS A 110 10.68 6.34 0.50
C LYS A 110 9.39 5.58 0.24
N ILE A 111 8.66 5.99 -0.78
CA ILE A 111 7.35 5.42 -1.09
C ILE A 111 7.45 4.66 -2.40
N ALA A 112 6.93 3.44 -2.42
CA ALA A 112 6.96 2.58 -3.58
C ALA A 112 5.75 1.66 -3.63
N GLY A 113 5.42 1.19 -4.82
CA GLY A 113 4.46 0.11 -4.98
C GLY A 113 5.11 -1.24 -4.72
N TYR A 114 4.32 -2.20 -4.30
CA TYR A 114 4.78 -3.56 -4.10
C TYR A 114 5.39 -4.14 -5.40
N ASN A 115 4.86 -3.74 -6.57
CA ASN A 115 5.37 -4.17 -7.87
C ASN A 115 6.80 -3.72 -8.17
N LYS A 116 7.35 -2.83 -7.36
CA LYS A 116 8.76 -2.45 -7.50
C LYS A 116 9.70 -3.51 -6.92
N PHE A 117 9.24 -4.27 -5.94
CA PHE A 117 10.08 -5.24 -5.23
C PHE A 117 9.86 -6.66 -5.71
N LYS A 118 8.68 -6.98 -6.18
CA LYS A 118 8.30 -8.31 -6.61
C LYS A 118 7.71 -8.24 -8.02
N ASP A 119 7.84 -9.31 -8.76
CA ASP A 119 7.23 -9.45 -10.08
C ASP A 119 5.73 -9.76 -9.90
N LYS A 120 5.00 -8.77 -9.42
CA LYS A 120 3.57 -8.84 -9.14
C LYS A 120 2.89 -7.58 -9.66
N SER A 121 1.58 -7.69 -9.90
CA SER A 121 0.79 -6.58 -10.45
C SER A 121 0.34 -5.58 -9.40
N SER A 122 0.30 -5.98 -8.12
CA SER A 122 -0.17 -5.09 -7.05
C SER A 122 0.76 -3.87 -6.92
N PRO A 123 0.23 -2.68 -6.82
CA PRO A 123 -1.15 -2.30 -6.58
C PRO A 123 -2.01 -2.04 -7.83
N GLY A 124 -1.58 -2.42 -9.02
CA GLY A 124 -2.34 -2.27 -10.24
C GLY A 124 -2.11 -0.95 -10.97
N PHE A 125 -1.18 -0.14 -10.50
CA PHE A 125 -0.80 1.12 -11.14
C PHE A 125 0.66 1.43 -10.84
N GLN A 126 1.22 2.39 -11.57
CA GLN A 126 2.61 2.81 -11.36
C GLN A 126 2.65 3.88 -10.29
N VAL A 127 3.11 3.49 -9.11
CA VAL A 127 3.12 4.37 -7.94
C VAL A 127 4.01 5.59 -8.16
N ASP A 128 5.21 5.41 -8.70
CA ASP A 128 6.14 6.50 -8.93
C ASP A 128 5.54 7.61 -9.82
N LYS A 129 4.86 7.22 -10.89
CA LYS A 129 4.20 8.19 -11.77
C LYS A 129 3.08 8.94 -11.07
N TRP A 130 2.28 8.21 -10.29
CA TRP A 130 1.18 8.85 -9.55
C TRP A 130 1.71 9.84 -8.52
N LEU A 131 2.79 9.46 -7.81
CA LEU A 131 3.42 10.37 -6.85
C LEU A 131 3.94 11.64 -7.51
N GLN A 132 4.49 11.53 -8.73
CA GLN A 132 4.92 12.69 -9.49
C GLN A 132 3.74 13.60 -9.85
N GLU A 133 2.61 13.01 -10.23
CA GLU A 133 1.38 13.76 -10.51
C GLU A 133 0.89 14.52 -9.27
N LEU A 134 1.10 13.95 -8.08
CA LEU A 134 0.74 14.59 -6.81
C LEU A 134 1.77 15.62 -6.34
N ASN A 135 2.82 15.86 -7.11
CA ASN A 135 3.92 16.77 -6.76
C ASN A 135 4.68 16.34 -5.49
N ILE A 136 4.77 15.05 -5.26
CA ILE A 136 5.60 14.50 -4.18
C ILE A 136 7.06 14.68 -4.58
N ARG A 137 7.90 15.09 -3.63
CA ARG A 137 9.31 15.33 -3.89
C ARG A 137 10.03 14.03 -4.29
N GLU A 138 10.97 14.18 -5.23
CA GLU A 138 11.72 13.03 -5.74
C GLU A 138 12.42 12.25 -4.63
N LYS A 139 12.88 12.93 -3.58
CA LYS A 139 13.54 12.25 -2.45
C LYS A 139 12.63 11.26 -1.72
N ASN A 140 11.31 11.41 -1.84
CA ASN A 140 10.35 10.52 -1.20
C ASN A 140 9.80 9.46 -2.16
N ILE A 141 10.27 9.42 -3.40
CA ILE A 141 9.87 8.42 -4.40
C ILE A 141 11.01 7.43 -4.57
N LEU A 142 10.71 6.15 -4.36
CA LEU A 142 11.73 5.11 -4.52
C LEU A 142 11.92 4.74 -5.98
#